data_544763e2a8c8ab23c145c084becc2431
#
_entry.id   544763e2a8c8ab23c145c084becc2431
#
_cell.length_a   1.000
_cell.length_b   1.000
_cell.length_c   1.000
_cell.angle_alpha   90.00
_cell.angle_beta   90.00
_cell.angle_gamma   90.00
#
_symmetry.space_group_name_H-M   'P 1'
#
loop_
_entity.id
_entity.type
_entity.pdbx_description
1 polymer ?
#
loop_
_entity_poly.entity_id
_entity_poly.type
_entity_poly.pdbx_seq_one_letter_code
_entity_poly.pdbx_strand_id
1 'polypeptide(L)'
;MLFSKVFSLCVVILTLILTMGCGSGGSENKGIITLDSQYYKDIYQWNMSKGLSFSLLGRGINMGNFLESPNYEGEWNNGLTIQASDFKNISQSGFASVRIPVRWNAHTLLTDPYTIEEAFMARVQEVVDQAIQEGLKVIINAHHFDELFYDNKNFEFHRSRLLAFWDQISKRFPLNQYDEDQLIFEFLNEPHDTVTVIEWNHLIAELTERLWIINANTQNNILGQRKVMIGTADWGGPSKLPQLALPSSSNVKNTIITVHFYEPFTFTHQGASWVDGAKAWIGTRWIGSEPDQQVLFDYLDSVEAWNTQIGHGFEINIGEFGVFSQHSKPEDQRAWTAFIAREAEKRGFSWHYWEYSSGFGAYDPYSEKWRISLLEGLIPESTDH
;
A
#
# COMPACT_ATOMS: atom_id res chain seq x y z
N MET A 1 26.63 -32.98 -30.29
CA MET A 1 26.74 -31.82 -31.13
C MET A 1 25.38 -31.12 -31.12
N LEU A 2 25.08 -30.32 -30.11
CA LEU A 2 23.96 -29.36 -30.07
C LEU A 2 24.00 -28.61 -28.74
N PHE A 3 25.04 -27.83 -28.53
CA PHE A 3 25.12 -26.87 -27.42
C PHE A 3 26.00 -25.69 -27.91
N SER A 4 25.42 -24.82 -28.72
CA SER A 4 26.11 -23.60 -29.11
C SER A 4 25.19 -22.72 -29.98
N LYS A 5 24.13 -22.14 -29.41
CA LYS A 5 23.40 -21.06 -30.07
C LYS A 5 22.50 -20.21 -29.14
N VAL A 6 22.67 -20.27 -27.81
CA VAL A 6 21.82 -19.49 -26.89
C VAL A 6 22.55 -18.30 -26.21
N PHE A 7 23.86 -18.16 -26.42
CA PHE A 7 24.67 -17.14 -25.72
C PHE A 7 24.93 -15.85 -26.49
N SER A 8 24.34 -15.68 -27.68
CA SER A 8 24.68 -14.53 -28.55
C SER A 8 23.60 -13.44 -28.64
N LEU A 9 22.47 -13.58 -27.91
CA LEU A 9 21.38 -12.58 -28.02
C LEU A 9 21.27 -11.64 -26.81
N CYS A 10 21.91 -11.96 -25.68
CA CYS A 10 21.89 -11.09 -24.50
C CYS A 10 22.92 -9.96 -24.48
N VAL A 11 23.91 -9.99 -25.37
CA VAL A 11 25.00 -8.98 -25.38
C VAL A 11 24.69 -7.79 -26.27
N VAL A 12 23.71 -7.88 -27.19
CA VAL A 12 23.43 -6.80 -28.16
C VAL A 12 22.48 -5.74 -27.61
N ILE A 13 21.70 -6.04 -26.56
CA ILE A 13 20.74 -5.05 -25.99
C ILE A 13 21.38 -4.10 -24.97
N LEU A 14 22.49 -4.52 -24.35
CA LEU A 14 23.20 -3.68 -23.36
C LEU A 14 24.09 -2.60 -24.01
N THR A 15 24.37 -2.71 -25.31
CA THR A 15 25.29 -1.78 -26.02
C THR A 15 24.58 -0.62 -26.72
N LEU A 16 23.25 -0.61 -26.77
CA LEU A 16 22.51 0.48 -27.44
C LEU A 16 22.10 1.63 -26.52
N ILE A 17 22.29 1.49 -25.21
CA ILE A 17 21.95 2.54 -24.21
C ILE A 17 23.17 3.45 -23.91
N LEU A 18 24.36 3.11 -24.39
CA LEU A 18 25.63 3.81 -24.07
C LEU A 18 26.19 4.71 -25.17
N THR A 19 25.48 4.98 -26.27
CA THR A 19 26.01 5.77 -27.38
C THR A 19 25.23 7.03 -27.78
N MET A 20 24.48 7.64 -26.88
CA MET A 20 23.98 9.00 -27.10
C MET A 20 24.47 9.93 -26.00
N GLY A 21 25.57 10.64 -26.27
CA GLY A 21 26.00 11.76 -25.43
C GLY A 21 27.50 12.02 -25.34
N CYS A 22 28.18 12.23 -26.45
CA CYS A 22 29.47 12.97 -26.46
C CYS A 22 29.33 14.22 -27.33
N GLY A 23 29.04 15.34 -26.67
CA GLY A 23 29.09 16.69 -27.26
C GLY A 23 29.56 17.67 -26.19
N SER A 24 30.60 18.36 -26.48
CA SER A 24 31.53 19.16 -25.68
C SER A 24 30.92 20.29 -24.85
N GLY A 25 31.40 20.45 -23.60
CA GLY A 25 31.71 21.71 -22.94
C GLY A 25 30.56 22.48 -22.29
N GLY A 26 30.35 22.24 -20.97
CA GLY A 26 29.52 23.02 -20.07
C GLY A 26 29.40 22.26 -18.77
N SER A 27 29.53 22.88 -17.61
CA SER A 27 29.43 22.23 -16.30
C SER A 27 28.17 21.36 -16.20
N GLU A 28 28.33 20.07 -16.38
CA GLU A 28 27.21 19.12 -16.34
C GLU A 28 26.73 18.98 -14.92
N ASN A 29 25.46 19.35 -14.69
CA ASN A 29 24.65 18.80 -13.61
C ASN A 29 24.43 17.30 -13.89
N LYS A 30 25.37 16.47 -13.46
CA LYS A 30 25.25 15.03 -13.50
C LYS A 30 24.16 14.63 -12.48
N GLY A 31 23.04 14.12 -12.92
CA GLY A 31 22.19 13.31 -12.07
C GLY A 31 20.72 13.65 -11.95
N ILE A 32 20.13 14.50 -12.77
CA ILE A 32 18.68 14.59 -12.85
C ILE A 32 18.21 13.57 -13.89
N ILE A 33 17.61 12.46 -13.45
CA ILE A 33 16.80 11.67 -14.36
C ILE A 33 15.56 12.52 -14.64
N THR A 34 15.49 13.08 -15.82
CA THR A 34 14.24 13.64 -16.32
C THR A 34 13.32 12.45 -16.59
N LEU A 35 12.51 12.12 -15.60
CA LEU A 35 11.45 11.14 -15.72
C LEU A 35 10.39 11.79 -16.61
N ASP A 36 10.60 11.74 -17.91
CA ASP A 36 9.66 12.27 -18.89
C ASP A 36 8.50 11.29 -19.14
N SER A 37 7.44 11.78 -19.74
CA SER A 37 6.26 10.96 -20.06
C SER A 37 6.60 9.75 -20.94
N GLN A 38 7.67 9.82 -21.72
CA GLN A 38 8.12 8.72 -22.58
C GLN A 38 8.71 7.56 -21.76
N TYR A 39 9.54 7.85 -20.73
CA TYR A 39 10.07 6.82 -19.84
C TYR A 39 8.94 5.99 -19.18
N TYR A 40 7.86 6.64 -18.76
CA TYR A 40 6.72 5.95 -18.17
C TYR A 40 5.92 5.13 -19.18
N LYS A 41 5.73 5.64 -20.40
CA LYS A 41 5.09 4.90 -21.48
C LYS A 41 5.91 3.67 -21.87
N ASP A 42 7.23 3.79 -21.95
CA ASP A 42 8.12 2.69 -22.30
C ASP A 42 8.09 1.56 -21.25
N ILE A 43 8.03 1.89 -19.95
CA ILE A 43 7.89 0.89 -18.89
C ILE A 43 6.54 0.18 -18.95
N TYR A 44 5.45 0.92 -19.15
CA TYR A 44 4.12 0.34 -19.32
C TYR A 44 4.07 -0.62 -20.51
N GLN A 45 4.57 -0.20 -21.66
CA GLN A 45 4.66 -1.04 -22.86
C GLN A 45 5.56 -2.28 -22.63
N TRP A 46 6.65 -2.10 -21.91
CA TRP A 46 7.54 -3.22 -21.60
C TRP A 46 6.85 -4.26 -20.71
N ASN A 47 6.14 -3.84 -19.65
CA ASN A 47 5.37 -4.74 -18.79
C ASN A 47 4.30 -5.51 -19.59
N MET A 48 3.56 -4.82 -20.44
CA MET A 48 2.56 -5.43 -21.33
C MET A 48 3.20 -6.45 -22.27
N SER A 49 4.37 -6.14 -22.82
CA SER A 49 5.09 -7.04 -23.75
C SER A 49 5.62 -8.31 -23.09
N LYS A 50 5.85 -8.27 -21.75
CA LYS A 50 6.34 -9.41 -20.96
C LYS A 50 5.22 -10.32 -20.48
N GLY A 51 3.95 -9.96 -20.71
CA GLY A 51 2.81 -10.70 -20.19
C GLY A 51 2.79 -10.74 -18.65
N LEU A 52 3.47 -9.78 -18.00
CA LEU A 52 3.34 -9.58 -16.57
C LEU A 52 1.89 -9.14 -16.37
N SER A 53 1.07 -10.07 -15.89
CA SER A 53 -0.28 -9.71 -15.45
C SER A 53 -0.09 -8.68 -14.34
N PHE A 54 -0.78 -7.54 -14.47
CA PHE A 54 -0.90 -6.64 -13.36
C PHE A 54 -1.34 -7.44 -12.14
N SER A 55 -0.75 -7.13 -10.98
CA SER A 55 -1.21 -7.66 -9.72
C SER A 55 -2.71 -7.42 -9.58
N LEU A 56 -3.39 -8.26 -8.82
CA LEU A 56 -4.83 -8.15 -8.60
C LEU A 56 -5.25 -6.71 -8.25
N LEU A 57 -4.48 -6.03 -7.39
CA LEU A 57 -4.79 -4.70 -6.87
C LEU A 57 -4.37 -3.55 -7.80
N GLY A 58 -3.37 -3.76 -8.65
CA GLY A 58 -2.89 -2.74 -9.59
C GLY A 58 -2.41 -1.46 -8.90
N ARG A 59 -2.86 -0.32 -9.43
CA ARG A 59 -2.59 1.04 -8.94
C ARG A 59 -3.66 1.44 -7.95
N GLY A 60 -3.29 1.76 -6.72
CA GLY A 60 -4.24 2.08 -5.67
C GLY A 60 -3.96 3.39 -4.94
N ILE A 61 -4.92 3.80 -4.13
CA ILE A 61 -4.81 4.99 -3.28
C ILE A 61 -5.40 4.69 -1.90
N ASN A 62 -4.81 5.25 -0.85
CA ASN A 62 -5.33 5.17 0.51
C ASN A 62 -6.39 6.25 0.76
N MET A 63 -7.52 5.88 1.37
CA MET A 63 -8.52 6.79 1.91
C MET A 63 -8.14 7.16 3.35
N GLY A 64 -6.92 7.70 3.51
CA GLY A 64 -6.35 8.03 4.81
C GLY A 64 -6.91 9.31 5.43
N ASN A 65 -6.83 9.39 6.77
CA ASN A 65 -7.28 10.50 7.60
C ASN A 65 -8.83 10.65 7.68
N PHE A 66 -9.56 9.58 7.42
CA PHE A 66 -11.02 9.52 7.52
C PHE A 66 -11.48 8.58 8.64
N LEU A 67 -11.73 7.30 8.33
CA LEU A 67 -12.30 6.32 9.26
C LEU A 67 -11.30 5.80 10.31
N GLU A 68 -10.03 6.07 10.16
CA GLU A 68 -9.01 5.79 11.17
C GLU A 68 -8.76 6.97 12.13
N SER A 69 -9.45 8.08 11.96
CA SER A 69 -9.43 9.21 12.90
C SER A 69 -9.97 8.79 14.28
N PRO A 70 -9.48 9.37 15.39
CA PRO A 70 -9.70 8.80 16.73
C PRO A 70 -11.14 8.97 17.26
N ASN A 71 -11.83 10.05 16.97
CA ASN A 71 -13.12 10.36 17.60
C ASN A 71 -14.30 10.33 16.62
N TYR A 72 -14.09 10.76 15.38
CA TYR A 72 -15.11 10.77 14.33
C TYR A 72 -14.47 10.78 12.94
N GLU A 73 -15.20 10.31 11.94
CA GLU A 73 -14.74 10.27 10.56
C GLU A 73 -14.25 11.65 10.10
N GLY A 74 -13.03 11.69 9.57
CA GLY A 74 -12.44 12.90 9.00
C GLY A 74 -11.93 13.94 10.00
N GLU A 75 -11.84 13.61 11.29
CA GLU A 75 -11.25 14.52 12.29
C GLU A 75 -9.86 15.02 11.85
N TRP A 76 -9.06 14.14 11.27
CA TRP A 76 -7.74 14.49 10.73
C TRP A 76 -7.78 15.09 9.32
N ASN A 77 -8.97 15.18 8.72
CA ASN A 77 -9.19 15.77 7.41
C ASN A 77 -10.20 16.92 7.45
N ASN A 78 -10.05 17.80 8.45
CA ASN A 78 -10.87 19.00 8.65
C ASN A 78 -12.39 18.72 8.72
N GLY A 79 -12.80 17.56 9.18
CA GLY A 79 -14.19 17.14 9.30
C GLY A 79 -14.83 16.69 7.98
N LEU A 80 -14.06 16.53 6.92
CA LEU A 80 -14.55 15.95 5.67
C LEU A 80 -14.81 14.45 5.86
N THR A 81 -15.88 13.96 5.24
CA THR A 81 -16.25 12.55 5.23
C THR A 81 -16.15 11.97 3.83
N ILE A 82 -15.91 10.66 3.73
CA ILE A 82 -15.84 9.97 2.44
C ILE A 82 -17.19 10.05 1.74
N GLN A 83 -17.18 10.41 0.46
CA GLN A 83 -18.36 10.52 -0.39
C GLN A 83 -18.30 9.51 -1.56
N ALA A 84 -19.46 9.09 -2.05
CA ALA A 84 -19.51 8.23 -3.26
C ALA A 84 -18.82 8.87 -4.47
N SER A 85 -18.86 10.19 -4.57
CA SER A 85 -18.15 10.94 -5.63
C SER A 85 -16.63 10.78 -5.58
N ASP A 86 -16.05 10.52 -4.39
CA ASP A 86 -14.61 10.32 -4.26
C ASP A 86 -14.17 9.04 -4.99
N PHE A 87 -14.91 7.95 -4.80
CA PHE A 87 -14.63 6.68 -5.48
C PHE A 87 -14.82 6.77 -6.98
N LYS A 88 -15.83 7.53 -7.43
CA LYS A 88 -16.01 7.83 -8.85
C LYS A 88 -14.82 8.60 -9.42
N ASN A 89 -14.36 9.63 -8.72
CA ASN A 89 -13.17 10.40 -9.13
C ASN A 89 -11.92 9.52 -9.19
N ILE A 90 -11.73 8.65 -8.20
CA ILE A 90 -10.60 7.72 -8.12
C ILE A 90 -10.63 6.73 -9.30
N SER A 91 -11.77 6.07 -9.53
CA SER A 91 -11.93 5.09 -10.61
C SER A 91 -11.74 5.74 -12.00
N GLN A 92 -12.36 6.90 -12.24
CA GLN A 92 -12.24 7.64 -13.51
C GLN A 92 -10.82 8.15 -13.77
N SER A 93 -10.02 8.35 -12.74
CA SER A 93 -8.61 8.76 -12.88
C SER A 93 -7.66 7.60 -13.15
N GLY A 94 -8.16 6.35 -13.22
CA GLY A 94 -7.37 5.19 -13.60
C GLY A 94 -6.79 4.38 -12.43
N PHE A 95 -7.22 4.63 -11.19
CA PHE A 95 -6.93 3.74 -10.06
C PHE A 95 -7.80 2.48 -10.13
N ALA A 96 -7.23 1.35 -9.73
CA ALA A 96 -7.89 0.04 -9.74
C ALA A 96 -8.37 -0.41 -8.36
N SER A 97 -7.82 0.19 -7.30
CA SER A 97 -8.09 -0.22 -5.92
C SER A 97 -8.00 0.94 -4.93
N VAL A 98 -8.66 0.76 -3.79
CA VAL A 98 -8.55 1.65 -2.63
C VAL A 98 -8.24 0.86 -1.37
N ARG A 99 -7.39 1.42 -0.52
CA ARG A 99 -7.17 0.94 0.84
C ARG A 99 -7.86 1.91 1.80
N ILE A 100 -8.73 1.38 2.64
CA ILE A 100 -9.56 2.14 3.58
C ILE A 100 -9.09 1.82 4.99
N PRO A 101 -8.27 2.68 5.60
CA PRO A 101 -7.86 2.58 6.99
C PRO A 101 -9.06 2.72 7.93
N VAL A 102 -9.18 1.85 8.97
CA VAL A 102 -10.31 1.86 9.89
C VAL A 102 -9.86 1.66 11.35
N ARG A 103 -10.25 2.56 12.24
CA ARG A 103 -9.92 2.51 13.68
C ARG A 103 -11.01 1.82 14.49
N TRP A 104 -11.10 0.50 14.39
CA TRP A 104 -12.13 -0.30 15.06
C TRP A 104 -12.11 -0.20 16.59
N ASN A 105 -10.91 -0.10 17.19
CA ASN A 105 -10.74 -0.03 18.64
C ASN A 105 -11.41 1.21 19.28
N ALA A 106 -11.54 2.31 18.55
CA ALA A 106 -12.23 3.51 19.02
C ALA A 106 -13.76 3.34 19.07
N HIS A 107 -14.31 2.42 18.26
CA HIS A 107 -15.75 2.19 18.09
C HIS A 107 -16.20 0.81 18.58
N THR A 108 -15.58 0.32 19.65
CA THR A 108 -15.82 -1.02 20.20
C THR A 108 -16.03 -0.97 21.70
N LEU A 109 -17.02 -1.70 22.20
CA LEU A 109 -17.21 -1.86 23.64
C LEU A 109 -15.98 -2.53 24.28
N LEU A 110 -15.66 -2.11 25.51
CA LEU A 110 -14.49 -2.64 26.24
C LEU A 110 -14.79 -3.93 26.99
N THR A 111 -15.99 -4.48 26.86
CA THR A 111 -16.42 -5.72 27.52
C THR A 111 -16.72 -6.79 26.48
N ASP A 112 -16.39 -8.04 26.78
CA ASP A 112 -16.73 -9.19 25.94
C ASP A 112 -18.21 -9.17 25.55
N PRO A 113 -18.58 -9.41 24.29
CA PRO A 113 -17.77 -9.86 23.14
C PRO A 113 -17.11 -8.73 22.32
N TYR A 114 -16.82 -7.58 22.93
CA TYR A 114 -16.17 -6.43 22.29
C TYR A 114 -16.94 -5.97 21.05
N THR A 115 -18.24 -5.76 21.22
CA THR A 115 -19.13 -5.43 20.10
C THR A 115 -18.74 -4.11 19.45
N ILE A 116 -18.56 -4.13 18.12
CA ILE A 116 -18.37 -2.93 17.31
C ILE A 116 -19.72 -2.19 17.26
N GLU A 117 -19.69 -0.88 17.42
CA GLU A 117 -20.86 -0.01 17.31
C GLU A 117 -21.52 -0.19 15.94
N GLU A 118 -22.82 -0.55 15.92
CA GLU A 118 -23.52 -0.85 14.67
C GLU A 118 -23.54 0.33 13.70
N ALA A 119 -23.66 1.56 14.19
CA ALA A 119 -23.64 2.74 13.35
C ALA A 119 -22.30 2.90 12.61
N PHE A 120 -21.17 2.63 13.31
CA PHE A 120 -19.85 2.67 12.70
C PHE A 120 -19.64 1.53 11.70
N MET A 121 -20.02 0.30 12.08
CA MET A 121 -19.96 -0.85 11.18
C MET A 121 -20.78 -0.63 9.90
N ALA A 122 -21.99 -0.06 10.03
CA ALA A 122 -22.83 0.28 8.89
C ALA A 122 -22.20 1.37 8.00
N ARG A 123 -21.53 2.37 8.61
CA ARG A 123 -20.81 3.40 7.86
C ARG A 123 -19.62 2.83 7.08
N VAL A 124 -18.83 1.95 7.69
CA VAL A 124 -17.73 1.27 6.99
C VAL A 124 -18.28 0.43 5.83
N GLN A 125 -19.38 -0.28 6.04
CA GLN A 125 -20.00 -1.05 4.96
C GLN A 125 -20.48 -0.16 3.82
N GLU A 126 -21.14 0.96 4.11
CA GLU A 126 -21.55 1.93 3.09
C GLU A 126 -20.37 2.40 2.23
N VAL A 127 -19.26 2.73 2.87
CA VAL A 127 -18.03 3.17 2.18
C VAL A 127 -17.44 2.08 1.30
N VAL A 128 -17.39 0.84 1.78
CA VAL A 128 -16.96 -0.34 1.01
C VAL A 128 -17.88 -0.57 -0.20
N ASP A 129 -19.19 -0.53 0.01
CA ASP A 129 -20.18 -0.75 -1.05
C ASP A 129 -20.08 0.32 -2.14
N GLN A 130 -19.89 1.59 -1.77
CA GLN A 130 -19.67 2.70 -2.72
C GLN A 130 -18.41 2.49 -3.57
N ALA A 131 -17.30 2.05 -2.97
CA ALA A 131 -16.07 1.78 -3.70
C ALA A 131 -16.23 0.61 -4.70
N ILE A 132 -16.88 -0.48 -4.27
CA ILE A 132 -17.14 -1.64 -5.12
C ILE A 132 -18.09 -1.27 -6.28
N GLN A 133 -19.10 -0.42 -6.05
CA GLN A 133 -20.01 0.06 -7.09
C GLN A 133 -19.29 0.80 -8.22
N GLU A 134 -18.20 1.52 -7.91
CA GLU A 134 -17.36 2.18 -8.90
C GLU A 134 -16.30 1.25 -9.55
N GLY A 135 -16.38 -0.06 -9.28
CA GLY A 135 -15.51 -1.09 -9.86
C GLY A 135 -14.13 -1.18 -9.21
N LEU A 136 -13.91 -0.51 -8.09
CA LEU A 136 -12.65 -0.56 -7.34
C LEU A 136 -12.56 -1.84 -6.50
N LYS A 137 -11.37 -2.40 -6.38
CA LYS A 137 -11.07 -3.39 -5.34
C LYS A 137 -10.81 -2.67 -4.03
N VAL A 138 -11.19 -3.29 -2.94
CA VAL A 138 -11.16 -2.64 -1.63
C VAL A 138 -10.31 -3.44 -0.66
N ILE A 139 -9.44 -2.76 0.07
CA ILE A 139 -8.75 -3.29 1.24
C ILE A 139 -9.30 -2.55 2.46
N ILE A 140 -9.74 -3.29 3.48
CA ILE A 140 -10.02 -2.73 4.80
C ILE A 140 -9.05 -3.32 5.82
N ASN A 141 -8.65 -2.53 6.81
CA ASN A 141 -7.71 -2.98 7.83
C ASN A 141 -8.14 -2.60 9.26
N ALA A 142 -7.38 -3.08 10.25
CA ALA A 142 -7.35 -2.50 11.58
C ALA A 142 -6.18 -1.51 11.64
N HIS A 143 -6.49 -0.20 11.81
CA HIS A 143 -5.51 0.89 11.75
C HIS A 143 -5.45 1.64 13.09
N HIS A 144 -4.25 2.10 13.47
CA HIS A 144 -4.01 2.87 14.71
C HIS A 144 -4.57 2.22 15.99
N PHE A 145 -4.30 0.92 16.17
CA PHE A 145 -4.64 0.25 17.43
C PHE A 145 -3.53 0.49 18.48
N ASP A 146 -3.37 1.76 18.88
CA ASP A 146 -2.26 2.24 19.72
C ASP A 146 -2.18 1.49 21.05
N GLU A 147 -3.31 1.11 21.65
CA GLU A 147 -3.32 0.37 22.91
C GLU A 147 -2.72 -1.04 22.76
N LEU A 148 -2.88 -1.68 21.60
CA LEU A 148 -2.24 -2.97 21.32
C LEU A 148 -0.72 -2.82 21.19
N PHE A 149 -0.25 -1.68 20.69
CA PHE A 149 1.17 -1.43 20.46
C PHE A 149 1.91 -0.94 21.70
N TYR A 150 1.26 -0.20 22.59
CA TYR A 150 1.95 0.50 23.69
C TYR A 150 1.54 0.04 25.10
N ASP A 151 0.42 -0.66 25.27
CA ASP A 151 -0.02 -1.17 26.56
C ASP A 151 0.38 -2.63 26.80
N ASN A 152 1.67 -2.85 27.02
CA ASN A 152 2.21 -4.18 27.29
C ASN A 152 1.56 -4.90 28.49
N LYS A 153 1.04 -4.16 29.46
CA LYS A 153 0.42 -4.78 30.65
C LYS A 153 -0.91 -5.44 30.35
N ASN A 154 -1.64 -4.91 29.37
CA ASN A 154 -2.95 -5.38 28.96
C ASN A 154 -2.93 -5.98 27.55
N PHE A 155 -1.77 -6.41 27.04
CA PHE A 155 -1.60 -6.93 25.69
C PHE A 155 -2.62 -8.02 25.35
N GLU A 156 -2.84 -9.01 26.21
CA GLU A 156 -3.82 -10.10 25.97
C GLU A 156 -5.26 -9.60 25.88
N PHE A 157 -5.60 -8.53 26.61
CA PHE A 157 -6.89 -7.88 26.51
C PHE A 157 -7.06 -7.23 25.12
N HIS A 158 -6.08 -6.47 24.65
CA HIS A 158 -6.12 -5.82 23.34
C HIS A 158 -6.04 -6.82 22.20
N ARG A 159 -5.25 -7.89 22.37
CA ARG A 159 -5.20 -9.02 21.45
C ARG A 159 -6.58 -9.67 21.29
N SER A 160 -7.28 -9.93 22.39
CA SER A 160 -8.64 -10.49 22.37
C SER A 160 -9.63 -9.58 21.64
N ARG A 161 -9.50 -8.25 21.79
CA ARG A 161 -10.29 -7.27 21.04
C ARG A 161 -10.01 -7.35 19.55
N LEU A 162 -8.75 -7.40 19.13
CA LEU A 162 -8.39 -7.53 17.70
C LEU A 162 -9.01 -8.77 17.06
N LEU A 163 -8.95 -9.90 17.75
CA LEU A 163 -9.57 -11.16 17.29
C LEU A 163 -11.09 -11.00 17.14
N ALA A 164 -11.74 -10.38 18.14
CA ALA A 164 -13.18 -10.14 18.12
C ALA A 164 -13.61 -9.14 17.02
N PHE A 165 -12.75 -8.16 16.66
CA PHE A 165 -13.03 -7.28 15.52
C PHE A 165 -13.16 -8.10 14.24
N TRP A 166 -12.17 -8.93 13.93
CA TRP A 166 -12.15 -9.72 12.72
C TRP A 166 -13.27 -10.77 12.66
N ASP A 167 -13.68 -11.33 13.80
CA ASP A 167 -14.85 -12.20 13.88
C ASP A 167 -16.14 -11.48 13.45
N GLN A 168 -16.31 -10.21 13.84
CA GLN A 168 -17.48 -9.40 13.50
C GLN A 168 -17.40 -8.89 12.07
N ILE A 169 -16.24 -8.39 11.64
CA ILE A 169 -15.99 -7.92 10.27
C ILE A 169 -16.25 -9.06 9.27
N SER A 170 -15.72 -10.26 9.55
CA SER A 170 -15.92 -11.42 8.67
C SER A 170 -17.38 -11.82 8.49
N LYS A 171 -18.18 -11.64 9.53
CA LYS A 171 -19.64 -11.90 9.49
C LYS A 171 -20.38 -10.80 8.73
N ARG A 172 -19.92 -9.55 8.85
CA ARG A 172 -20.54 -8.40 8.13
C ARG A 172 -20.26 -8.45 6.64
N PHE A 173 -19.10 -8.94 6.24
CA PHE A 173 -18.66 -9.01 4.85
C PHE A 173 -18.47 -10.47 4.39
N PRO A 174 -19.54 -11.27 4.28
CA PRO A 174 -19.43 -12.68 3.92
C PRO A 174 -19.05 -12.86 2.44
N LEU A 175 -18.34 -13.95 2.12
CA LEU A 175 -17.81 -14.22 0.76
C LEU A 175 -18.90 -14.35 -0.33
N ASN A 176 -20.11 -14.74 0.03
CA ASN A 176 -21.22 -14.84 -0.93
C ASN A 176 -21.81 -13.48 -1.35
N GLN A 177 -21.40 -12.39 -0.71
CA GLN A 177 -21.80 -11.01 -1.04
C GLN A 177 -20.61 -10.15 -1.44
N TYR A 178 -19.45 -10.45 -0.89
CA TYR A 178 -18.19 -9.74 -1.12
C TYR A 178 -17.14 -10.74 -1.58
N ASP A 179 -16.94 -10.82 -2.88
CA ASP A 179 -15.98 -11.72 -3.50
C ASP A 179 -14.55 -11.52 -2.96
N GLU A 180 -13.76 -12.62 -2.92
CA GLU A 180 -12.40 -12.58 -2.39
C GLU A 180 -11.44 -11.69 -3.18
N ASP A 181 -11.73 -11.41 -4.45
CA ASP A 181 -10.96 -10.52 -5.29
C ASP A 181 -11.45 -9.06 -5.25
N GLN A 182 -12.64 -8.82 -4.69
CA GLN A 182 -13.21 -7.47 -4.53
C GLN A 182 -12.90 -6.86 -3.18
N LEU A 183 -12.95 -7.66 -2.09
CA LEU A 183 -12.70 -7.17 -0.74
C LEU A 183 -11.64 -8.00 -0.05
N ILE A 184 -10.52 -7.38 0.29
CA ILE A 184 -9.36 -7.97 0.95
C ILE A 184 -9.30 -7.47 2.40
N PHE A 185 -8.91 -8.34 3.33
CA PHE A 185 -8.73 -8.00 4.73
C PHE A 185 -7.25 -7.88 5.07
N GLU A 186 -6.83 -6.72 5.52
CA GLU A 186 -5.49 -6.50 6.07
C GLU A 186 -5.57 -6.50 7.59
N PHE A 187 -5.01 -7.51 8.21
CA PHE A 187 -5.26 -7.81 9.62
C PHE A 187 -4.85 -6.70 10.59
N LEU A 188 -3.74 -6.02 10.34
CA LEU A 188 -3.24 -4.95 11.20
C LEU A 188 -2.25 -4.07 10.41
N ASN A 189 -2.45 -2.76 10.50
CA ASN A 189 -1.50 -1.80 9.97
C ASN A 189 -0.23 -1.77 10.82
N GLU A 190 0.93 -1.87 10.17
CA GLU A 190 2.26 -1.60 10.75
C GLU A 190 2.47 -2.17 12.16
N PRO A 191 2.40 -3.49 12.37
CA PRO A 191 2.67 -4.08 13.68
C PRO A 191 4.05 -3.65 14.22
N HIS A 192 4.10 -3.15 15.46
CA HIS A 192 5.33 -2.63 16.07
C HIS A 192 5.30 -2.70 17.60
N ASP A 193 6.37 -2.29 18.27
CA ASP A 193 6.53 -2.25 19.72
C ASP A 193 6.15 -3.57 20.41
N THR A 194 5.04 -3.61 21.19
CA THR A 194 4.60 -4.82 21.88
C THR A 194 4.20 -5.94 20.93
N VAL A 195 3.78 -5.61 19.70
CA VAL A 195 3.52 -6.58 18.64
C VAL A 195 4.85 -6.93 17.94
N THR A 196 5.70 -7.64 18.67
CA THR A 196 6.98 -8.14 18.14
C THR A 196 6.75 -9.08 16.96
N VAL A 197 7.84 -9.44 16.26
CA VAL A 197 7.77 -10.46 15.17
C VAL A 197 7.14 -11.77 15.65
N ILE A 198 7.44 -12.19 16.87
CA ILE A 198 6.91 -13.43 17.45
C ILE A 198 5.40 -13.31 17.68
N GLU A 199 4.98 -12.23 18.31
CA GLU A 199 3.56 -11.96 18.59
C GLU A 199 2.77 -11.79 17.30
N TRP A 200 3.35 -11.09 16.30
CA TRP A 200 2.72 -10.91 15.01
C TRP A 200 2.52 -12.25 14.27
N ASN A 201 3.52 -13.11 14.25
CA ASN A 201 3.42 -14.45 13.66
C ASN A 201 2.32 -15.30 14.34
N HIS A 202 2.18 -15.21 15.67
CA HIS A 202 1.09 -15.88 16.39
C HIS A 202 -0.29 -15.29 16.02
N LEU A 203 -0.40 -13.96 15.96
CA LEU A 203 -1.63 -13.28 15.56
C LEU A 203 -2.05 -13.63 14.13
N ILE A 204 -1.13 -13.65 13.17
CA ILE A 204 -1.40 -14.06 11.79
C ILE A 204 -2.00 -15.47 11.75
N ALA A 205 -1.38 -16.41 12.47
CA ALA A 205 -1.84 -17.80 12.48
C ALA A 205 -3.26 -17.91 13.04
N GLU A 206 -3.53 -17.27 14.17
CA GLU A 206 -4.84 -17.32 14.82
C GLU A 206 -5.91 -16.59 14.04
N LEU A 207 -5.64 -15.40 13.53
CA LEU A 207 -6.58 -14.62 12.70
C LEU A 207 -6.94 -15.36 11.42
N THR A 208 -5.96 -15.97 10.76
CA THR A 208 -6.19 -16.74 9.55
C THR A 208 -7.08 -17.96 9.82
N GLU A 209 -6.80 -18.71 10.87
CA GLU A 209 -7.60 -19.87 11.25
C GLU A 209 -9.05 -19.48 11.58
N ARG A 210 -9.24 -18.44 12.40
CA ARG A 210 -10.59 -17.92 12.75
C ARG A 210 -11.38 -17.48 11.54
N LEU A 211 -10.76 -16.71 10.65
CA LEU A 211 -11.38 -16.23 9.42
C LEU A 211 -11.90 -17.40 8.55
N TRP A 212 -11.10 -18.47 8.43
CA TRP A 212 -11.50 -19.62 7.60
C TRP A 212 -12.57 -20.46 8.25
N ILE A 213 -12.54 -20.63 9.58
CA ILE A 213 -13.62 -21.31 10.32
C ILE A 213 -14.95 -20.55 10.14
N ILE A 214 -14.93 -19.23 10.26
CA ILE A 214 -16.12 -18.40 10.08
C ILE A 214 -16.66 -18.56 8.65
N ASN A 215 -15.80 -18.44 7.65
CA ASN A 215 -16.19 -18.60 6.25
C ASN A 215 -16.74 -19.99 5.95
N ALA A 216 -16.15 -21.05 6.50
CA ALA A 216 -16.64 -22.41 6.33
C ALA A 216 -18.04 -22.64 6.95
N ASN A 217 -18.29 -22.00 8.10
CA ASN A 217 -19.57 -22.17 8.82
C ASN A 217 -20.71 -21.31 8.27
N THR A 218 -20.40 -20.17 7.65
CA THR A 218 -21.43 -19.25 7.14
C THR A 218 -21.85 -19.52 5.70
N GLN A 219 -21.15 -20.40 5.00
CA GLN A 219 -21.34 -20.60 3.57
C GLN A 219 -21.51 -22.08 3.22
N ASN A 220 -22.71 -22.49 2.88
CA ASN A 220 -23.07 -23.78 2.32
C ASN A 220 -22.09 -24.31 1.26
N ASN A 221 -20.86 -24.72 1.65
CA ASN A 221 -19.79 -25.29 0.80
C ASN A 221 -19.22 -24.39 -0.32
N ILE A 222 -19.26 -23.07 -0.22
CA ILE A 222 -18.47 -22.23 -1.12
C ILE A 222 -17.02 -22.31 -0.66
N LEU A 223 -16.19 -23.00 -1.45
CA LEU A 223 -14.77 -23.28 -1.19
C LEU A 223 -13.84 -22.05 -1.43
N GLY A 224 -14.33 -20.84 -1.17
CA GLY A 224 -13.54 -19.62 -1.25
C GLY A 224 -12.87 -19.32 0.10
N GLN A 225 -11.63 -18.90 0.08
CA GLN A 225 -10.94 -18.34 1.23
C GLN A 225 -10.82 -16.84 1.02
N ARG A 226 -11.29 -16.02 1.99
CA ARG A 226 -11.06 -14.58 1.95
C ARG A 226 -9.58 -14.29 1.73
N LYS A 227 -9.25 -13.46 0.75
CA LYS A 227 -7.89 -12.95 0.61
C LYS A 227 -7.52 -12.09 1.81
N VAL A 228 -6.32 -12.32 2.32
CA VAL A 228 -5.76 -11.55 3.41
C VAL A 228 -4.49 -10.84 2.95
N MET A 229 -4.31 -9.62 3.40
CA MET A 229 -3.08 -8.87 3.24
C MET A 229 -2.33 -8.86 4.56
N ILE A 230 -1.05 -9.20 4.51
CA ILE A 230 -0.19 -9.37 5.69
C ILE A 230 1.04 -8.49 5.54
N GLY A 231 1.19 -7.52 6.43
CA GLY A 231 2.37 -6.69 6.57
C GLY A 231 3.44 -7.37 7.43
N THR A 232 4.58 -6.72 7.53
CA THR A 232 5.69 -7.12 8.41
C THR A 232 5.63 -6.38 9.73
N ALA A 233 6.14 -6.98 10.79
CA ALA A 233 6.42 -6.26 12.03
C ALA A 233 7.51 -5.19 11.80
N ASP A 234 7.66 -4.27 12.78
CA ASP A 234 8.62 -3.17 12.71
C ASP A 234 8.25 -2.14 11.63
N TRP A 235 7.03 -1.61 11.74
CA TRP A 235 6.48 -0.53 10.90
C TRP A 235 6.32 -0.89 9.41
N GLY A 236 6.05 -2.14 9.08
CA GLY A 236 5.79 -2.54 7.70
C GLY A 236 7.02 -2.58 6.78
N GLY A 237 8.23 -2.38 7.33
CA GLY A 237 9.46 -2.42 6.54
C GLY A 237 9.90 -3.83 6.14
N PRO A 238 10.73 -3.99 5.08
CA PRO A 238 11.11 -5.31 4.55
C PRO A 238 12.10 -6.07 5.43
N SER A 239 12.72 -5.40 6.42
CA SER A 239 13.77 -5.98 7.27
C SER A 239 13.31 -7.21 8.04
N LYS A 240 12.01 -7.35 8.28
CA LYS A 240 11.39 -8.46 9.01
C LYS A 240 10.77 -9.52 8.11
N LEU A 241 10.76 -9.36 6.79
CA LEU A 241 10.30 -10.38 5.87
C LEU A 241 10.95 -11.76 6.11
N PRO A 242 12.29 -11.90 6.32
CA PRO A 242 12.90 -13.19 6.58
C PRO A 242 12.43 -13.88 7.86
N GLN A 243 11.78 -13.14 8.77
CA GLN A 243 11.27 -13.65 10.04
C GLN A 243 9.74 -13.83 10.02
N LEU A 244 9.07 -13.44 8.94
CA LEU A 244 7.62 -13.59 8.77
C LEU A 244 7.28 -15.06 8.62
N ALA A 245 6.49 -15.59 9.56
CA ALA A 245 6.01 -16.97 9.53
C ALA A 245 4.53 -17.01 9.14
N LEU A 246 4.27 -17.41 7.92
CA LEU A 246 2.91 -17.58 7.41
C LEU A 246 2.36 -18.96 7.79
N PRO A 247 1.05 -19.08 8.10
CA PRO A 247 0.40 -20.38 8.28
C PRO A 247 0.60 -21.28 7.06
N SER A 248 0.69 -22.60 7.27
CA SER A 248 0.88 -23.59 6.18
C SER A 248 -0.25 -23.57 5.13
N SER A 249 -1.38 -23.01 5.48
CA SER A 249 -2.55 -22.81 4.64
C SER A 249 -2.49 -21.52 3.78
N SER A 250 -1.57 -20.58 4.07
CA SER A 250 -1.31 -19.43 3.24
C SER A 250 -0.71 -19.84 1.90
N ASN A 251 -1.18 -19.25 0.83
CA ASN A 251 -0.71 -19.52 -0.51
C ASN A 251 -0.96 -18.33 -1.42
N VAL A 252 -0.41 -18.36 -2.63
CA VAL A 252 -0.46 -17.28 -3.61
C VAL A 252 -1.89 -16.86 -4.05
N LYS A 253 -2.90 -17.68 -3.77
CA LYS A 253 -4.29 -17.34 -4.13
C LYS A 253 -5.02 -16.57 -3.03
N ASN A 254 -4.61 -16.75 -1.77
CA ASN A 254 -5.33 -16.19 -0.62
C ASN A 254 -4.49 -15.23 0.23
N THR A 255 -3.23 -14.99 -0.12
CA THR A 255 -2.34 -14.15 0.70
C THR A 255 -1.59 -13.15 -0.18
N ILE A 256 -1.66 -11.90 0.20
CA ILE A 256 -0.91 -10.77 -0.36
C ILE A 256 0.06 -10.28 0.72
N ILE A 257 1.30 -9.99 0.35
CA ILE A 257 2.29 -9.43 1.27
C ILE A 257 2.39 -7.93 1.04
N THR A 258 2.29 -7.15 2.10
CA THR A 258 2.41 -5.70 2.02
C THR A 258 3.63 -5.18 2.76
N VAL A 259 4.25 -4.14 2.20
CA VAL A 259 5.35 -3.37 2.79
C VAL A 259 5.09 -1.88 2.59
N HIS A 260 5.61 -1.05 3.48
CA HIS A 260 5.48 0.41 3.42
C HIS A 260 6.83 1.07 3.12
N PHE A 261 6.84 2.14 2.34
CA PHE A 261 8.07 2.80 1.93
C PHE A 261 7.96 4.32 2.05
N TYR A 262 8.77 4.92 2.93
CA TYR A 262 8.83 6.36 3.11
C TYR A 262 10.27 6.93 3.08
N GLU A 263 11.25 6.13 2.62
CA GLU A 263 12.63 6.61 2.59
C GLU A 263 12.95 7.52 1.37
N PRO A 264 13.75 8.56 1.52
CA PRO A 264 14.36 9.02 2.79
C PRO A 264 13.31 9.71 3.67
N PHE A 265 13.14 9.23 4.91
CA PHE A 265 12.11 9.73 5.83
C PHE A 265 12.22 11.23 6.10
N THR A 266 13.45 11.77 6.09
CA THR A 266 13.71 13.19 6.22
C THR A 266 13.17 14.04 5.06
N PHE A 267 12.99 13.45 3.88
CA PHE A 267 12.35 14.09 2.73
C PHE A 267 10.82 13.94 2.80
N THR A 268 10.35 12.72 2.99
CA THR A 268 8.91 12.42 2.92
C THR A 268 8.10 13.04 4.06
N HIS A 269 8.72 13.23 5.24
CA HIS A 269 8.07 13.76 6.44
C HIS A 269 8.62 15.12 6.90
N GLN A 270 9.33 15.86 6.03
CA GLN A 270 9.87 17.16 6.40
C GLN A 270 8.78 18.11 6.91
N GLY A 271 8.95 18.62 8.14
CA GLY A 271 8.02 19.54 8.78
C GLY A 271 6.71 18.92 9.28
N ALA A 272 6.53 17.60 9.23
CA ALA A 272 5.38 16.91 9.77
C ALA A 272 5.28 17.11 11.29
N SER A 273 4.16 17.66 11.77
CA SER A 273 4.01 18.09 13.17
C SER A 273 3.93 16.92 14.15
N TRP A 274 3.60 15.72 13.68
CA TRP A 274 3.50 14.48 14.46
C TRP A 274 4.81 13.68 14.51
N VAL A 275 5.87 14.17 13.85
CA VAL A 275 7.19 13.51 13.82
C VAL A 275 8.20 14.38 14.56
N ASP A 276 8.80 13.83 15.60
CA ASP A 276 9.80 14.52 16.39
C ASP A 276 11.03 14.89 15.54
N GLY A 277 11.44 16.16 15.63
CA GLY A 277 12.58 16.68 14.89
C GLY A 277 12.33 17.00 13.41
N ALA A 278 11.19 16.66 12.84
CA ALA A 278 10.91 16.84 11.40
C ALA A 278 11.00 18.30 10.92
N LYS A 279 10.78 19.26 11.82
CA LYS A 279 10.95 20.68 11.50
C LYS A 279 12.37 21.05 11.06
N ALA A 280 13.37 20.33 11.55
CA ALA A 280 14.77 20.53 11.15
C ALA A 280 15.06 20.01 9.73
N TRP A 281 14.19 19.20 9.15
CA TRP A 281 14.35 18.62 7.81
C TRP A 281 13.74 19.47 6.70
N ILE A 282 13.03 20.56 7.04
CA ILE A 282 12.39 21.45 6.05
C ILE A 282 13.42 21.96 5.05
N GLY A 283 13.14 21.78 3.76
CA GLY A 283 14.02 22.10 2.66
C GLY A 283 14.84 20.93 2.14
N THR A 284 14.70 19.74 2.72
CA THR A 284 15.27 18.51 2.15
C THR A 284 14.73 18.29 0.74
N ARG A 285 15.64 18.05 -0.21
CA ARG A 285 15.34 17.79 -1.62
C ARG A 285 15.49 16.32 -1.95
N TRP A 286 14.69 15.84 -2.86
CA TRP A 286 14.90 14.57 -3.55
C TRP A 286 15.04 14.86 -5.05
N ILE A 287 16.24 14.64 -5.58
CA ILE A 287 16.55 15.00 -6.96
C ILE A 287 16.81 13.77 -7.84
N GLY A 288 16.58 12.57 -7.31
CA GLY A 288 16.77 11.32 -8.04
C GLY A 288 18.23 11.03 -8.35
N SER A 289 19.16 11.48 -7.50
CA SER A 289 20.57 11.12 -7.64
C SER A 289 20.77 9.61 -7.50
N GLU A 290 21.89 9.07 -7.99
CA GLU A 290 22.21 7.65 -7.88
C GLU A 290 22.07 7.12 -6.43
N PRO A 291 22.58 7.81 -5.39
CA PRO A 291 22.34 7.40 -4.00
C PRO A 291 20.86 7.42 -3.59
N ASP A 292 20.07 8.41 -4.05
CA ASP A 292 18.65 8.49 -3.76
C ASP A 292 17.89 7.29 -4.33
N GLN A 293 18.25 6.89 -5.54
CA GLN A 293 17.61 5.74 -6.22
C GLN A 293 18.02 4.41 -5.61
N GLN A 294 19.30 4.29 -5.17
CA GLN A 294 19.83 3.04 -4.64
C GLN A 294 19.07 2.60 -3.37
N VAL A 295 18.65 3.53 -2.53
CA VAL A 295 17.84 3.22 -1.33
C VAL A 295 16.57 2.47 -1.71
N LEU A 296 15.86 2.92 -2.76
CA LEU A 296 14.66 2.23 -3.24
C LEU A 296 14.99 0.88 -3.87
N PHE A 297 16.04 0.81 -4.68
CA PHE A 297 16.43 -0.45 -5.31
C PHE A 297 16.76 -1.51 -4.26
N ASP A 298 17.61 -1.18 -3.27
CA ASP A 298 17.95 -2.10 -2.18
C ASP A 298 16.70 -2.58 -1.44
N TYR A 299 15.75 -1.68 -1.22
CA TYR A 299 14.47 -2.00 -0.59
C TYR A 299 13.65 -2.99 -1.43
N LEU A 300 13.34 -2.65 -2.68
CA LEU A 300 12.50 -3.48 -3.56
C LEU A 300 13.17 -4.81 -3.91
N ASP A 301 14.48 -4.79 -4.14
CA ASP A 301 15.26 -6.00 -4.44
C ASP A 301 15.29 -6.96 -3.25
N SER A 302 15.30 -6.45 -2.01
CA SER A 302 15.20 -7.30 -0.81
C SER A 302 13.84 -8.00 -0.71
N VAL A 303 12.75 -7.30 -1.07
CA VAL A 303 11.39 -7.87 -1.11
C VAL A 303 11.27 -8.93 -2.21
N GLU A 304 11.75 -8.62 -3.41
CA GLU A 304 11.73 -9.52 -4.55
C GLU A 304 12.57 -10.78 -4.29
N ALA A 305 13.76 -10.62 -3.72
CA ALA A 305 14.64 -11.72 -3.36
C ALA A 305 13.98 -12.65 -2.33
N TRP A 306 13.34 -12.09 -1.29
CA TRP A 306 12.61 -12.87 -0.32
C TRP A 306 11.47 -13.67 -0.98
N ASN A 307 10.66 -13.01 -1.80
CA ASN A 307 9.52 -13.65 -2.46
C ASN A 307 9.93 -14.74 -3.46
N THR A 308 11.07 -14.55 -4.13
CA THR A 308 11.58 -15.49 -5.16
C THR A 308 12.37 -16.65 -4.54
N GLN A 309 13.28 -16.38 -3.59
CA GLN A 309 14.18 -17.38 -3.00
C GLN A 309 13.45 -18.45 -2.19
N ILE A 310 12.36 -18.08 -1.53
CA ILE A 310 11.56 -19.00 -0.73
C ILE A 310 10.54 -19.73 -1.62
N GLY A 311 10.46 -19.37 -2.92
CA GLY A 311 9.54 -19.98 -3.88
C GLY A 311 8.08 -19.67 -3.63
N HIS A 312 7.79 -18.61 -2.87
CA HIS A 312 6.43 -18.24 -2.50
C HIS A 312 5.62 -17.70 -3.70
N GLY A 313 6.17 -16.75 -4.45
CA GLY A 313 5.47 -16.11 -5.57
C GLY A 313 4.19 -15.39 -5.17
N PHE A 314 4.13 -14.86 -3.94
CA PHE A 314 3.00 -14.06 -3.47
C PHE A 314 2.87 -12.76 -4.27
N GLU A 315 1.64 -12.27 -4.39
CA GLU A 315 1.43 -10.88 -4.77
C GLU A 315 2.04 -9.96 -3.73
N ILE A 316 2.83 -8.98 -4.19
CA ILE A 316 3.44 -7.97 -3.34
C ILE A 316 2.71 -6.65 -3.54
N ASN A 317 2.46 -5.96 -2.44
CA ASN A 317 1.86 -4.64 -2.42
C ASN A 317 2.76 -3.65 -1.67
N ILE A 318 3.03 -2.47 -2.24
CA ILE A 318 3.52 -1.33 -1.46
C ILE A 318 2.29 -0.64 -0.90
N GLY A 319 1.91 -0.98 0.34
CA GLY A 319 0.65 -0.56 0.95
C GLY A 319 0.58 0.94 1.24
N GLU A 320 1.74 1.53 1.51
CA GLU A 320 1.85 2.97 1.72
C GLU A 320 3.18 3.50 1.19
N PHE A 321 3.10 4.63 0.51
CA PHE A 321 4.22 5.51 0.15
C PHE A 321 3.65 6.89 -0.20
N GLY A 322 4.36 7.95 0.18
CA GLY A 322 3.87 9.31 -0.04
C GLY A 322 4.84 10.36 0.46
N VAL A 323 4.57 11.62 0.14
CA VAL A 323 5.37 12.77 0.57
C VAL A 323 4.46 13.83 1.19
N PHE A 324 4.73 14.23 2.43
CA PHE A 324 4.01 15.32 3.09
C PHE A 324 4.18 16.62 2.31
N SER A 325 3.06 17.18 1.84
CA SER A 325 3.07 18.19 0.79
C SER A 325 3.41 19.60 1.27
N GLN A 326 3.26 19.89 2.57
CA GLN A 326 3.33 21.25 3.09
C GLN A 326 4.70 21.93 2.86
N HIS A 327 5.79 21.18 2.90
CA HIS A 327 7.15 21.73 2.85
C HIS A 327 8.00 21.17 1.71
N SER A 328 7.54 20.13 1.05
CA SER A 328 8.24 19.54 -0.09
C SER A 328 7.89 20.27 -1.39
N LYS A 329 8.82 20.31 -2.33
CA LYS A 329 8.57 20.92 -3.64
C LYS A 329 7.74 20.00 -4.52
N PRO A 330 6.73 20.53 -5.26
CA PRO A 330 5.87 19.71 -6.11
C PRO A 330 6.64 18.87 -7.14
N GLU A 331 7.71 19.41 -7.71
CA GLU A 331 8.56 18.69 -8.66
C GLU A 331 9.30 17.50 -8.01
N ASP A 332 9.77 17.64 -6.77
CA ASP A 332 10.45 16.58 -6.03
C ASP A 332 9.43 15.51 -5.59
N GLN A 333 8.23 15.91 -5.14
CA GLN A 333 7.14 14.99 -4.83
C GLN A 333 6.79 14.13 -6.03
N ARG A 334 6.55 14.77 -7.18
CA ARG A 334 6.23 14.05 -8.42
C ARG A 334 7.33 13.07 -8.80
N ALA A 335 8.59 13.51 -8.80
CA ALA A 335 9.72 12.69 -9.21
C ALA A 335 9.87 11.47 -8.30
N TRP A 336 9.83 11.65 -6.98
CA TRP A 336 9.91 10.59 -5.99
C TRP A 336 8.74 9.60 -6.12
N THR A 337 7.52 10.11 -6.16
CA THR A 337 6.30 9.30 -6.24
C THR A 337 6.26 8.48 -7.52
N ALA A 338 6.56 9.11 -8.65
CA ALA A 338 6.59 8.45 -9.95
C ALA A 338 7.67 7.36 -10.01
N PHE A 339 8.84 7.62 -9.44
CA PHE A 339 9.93 6.66 -9.42
C PHE A 339 9.55 5.39 -8.66
N ILE A 340 8.97 5.53 -7.46
CA ILE A 340 8.53 4.38 -6.66
C ILE A 340 7.44 3.59 -7.37
N ALA A 341 6.40 4.26 -7.85
CA ALA A 341 5.30 3.61 -8.55
C ALA A 341 5.78 2.80 -9.77
N ARG A 342 6.68 3.37 -10.57
CA ARG A 342 7.21 2.69 -11.78
C ARG A 342 8.15 1.54 -11.43
N GLU A 343 9.02 1.69 -10.42
CA GLU A 343 9.90 0.60 -10.00
C GLU A 343 9.14 -0.56 -9.36
N ALA A 344 8.05 -0.29 -8.65
CA ALA A 344 7.12 -1.30 -8.17
C ALA A 344 6.46 -2.06 -9.35
N GLU A 345 5.92 -1.34 -10.32
CA GLU A 345 5.29 -1.92 -11.51
C GLU A 345 6.24 -2.77 -12.34
N LYS A 346 7.50 -2.39 -12.47
CA LYS A 346 8.54 -3.21 -13.15
C LYS A 346 8.71 -4.59 -12.53
N ARG A 347 8.48 -4.72 -11.23
CA ARG A 347 8.57 -5.97 -10.47
C ARG A 347 7.23 -6.70 -10.38
N GLY A 348 6.16 -6.16 -10.99
CA GLY A 348 4.81 -6.71 -10.90
C GLY A 348 4.14 -6.47 -9.55
N PHE A 349 4.63 -5.53 -8.75
CA PHE A 349 4.04 -5.16 -7.48
C PHE A 349 2.87 -4.21 -7.67
N SER A 350 1.80 -4.39 -6.89
CA SER A 350 0.77 -3.37 -6.70
C SER A 350 1.22 -2.31 -5.72
N TRP A 351 0.50 -1.19 -5.69
CA TRP A 351 0.83 -0.13 -4.77
C TRP A 351 -0.39 0.71 -4.40
N HIS A 352 -0.36 1.36 -3.21
CA HIS A 352 -1.34 2.32 -2.75
C HIS A 352 -0.64 3.59 -2.27
N TYR A 353 -0.87 4.68 -2.98
CA TYR A 353 -0.33 5.98 -2.60
C TYR A 353 -0.97 6.48 -1.30
N TRP A 354 -0.18 6.98 -0.37
CA TRP A 354 -0.64 7.67 0.83
C TRP A 354 -0.60 9.17 0.59
N GLU A 355 -1.70 9.93 0.41
CA GLU A 355 -3.10 9.47 0.48
C GLU A 355 -3.99 10.33 -0.46
N TYR A 356 -5.33 10.18 -0.38
CA TYR A 356 -6.26 10.83 -1.29
C TYR A 356 -6.29 12.34 -1.13
N SER A 357 -6.62 12.92 0.06
CA SER A 357 -7.04 14.33 0.14
C SER A 357 -6.63 15.10 1.40
N SER A 358 -5.67 14.61 2.19
CA SER A 358 -5.19 15.32 3.38
C SER A 358 -3.73 15.81 3.21
N GLY A 359 -2.86 15.65 4.21
CA GLY A 359 -1.50 16.22 4.22
C GLY A 359 -0.55 15.72 3.14
N PHE A 360 -0.74 14.51 2.64
CA PHE A 360 -0.03 13.92 1.49
C PHE A 360 -0.87 13.96 0.22
N GLY A 361 -2.06 14.50 0.28
CA GLY A 361 -3.15 14.34 -0.65
C GLY A 361 -2.81 14.53 -2.12
N ALA A 362 -3.27 13.59 -2.95
CA ALA A 362 -3.22 13.71 -4.40
C ALA A 362 -4.38 14.51 -4.98
N TYR A 363 -5.48 14.65 -4.25
CA TYR A 363 -6.68 15.40 -4.59
C TYR A 363 -6.89 16.56 -3.62
N ASP A 364 -7.33 17.69 -4.12
CA ASP A 364 -7.72 18.84 -3.31
C ASP A 364 -9.25 18.89 -3.20
N PRO A 365 -9.83 18.54 -2.04
CA PRO A 365 -11.28 18.48 -1.85
C PRO A 365 -11.97 19.84 -1.88
N TYR A 366 -11.24 20.94 -1.67
CA TYR A 366 -11.80 22.30 -1.66
C TYR A 366 -11.94 22.88 -3.06
N SER A 367 -11.00 22.59 -3.93
CA SER A 367 -11.08 22.96 -5.35
C SER A 367 -11.72 21.89 -6.22
N GLU A 368 -11.99 20.70 -5.64
CA GLU A 368 -12.49 19.52 -6.33
C GLU A 368 -11.61 19.09 -7.52
N LYS A 369 -10.28 19.14 -7.34
CA LYS A 369 -9.31 18.86 -8.40
C LYS A 369 -8.17 17.98 -7.94
N TRP A 370 -7.72 17.12 -8.83
CA TRP A 370 -6.45 16.45 -8.66
C TRP A 370 -5.30 17.44 -8.70
N ARG A 371 -4.29 17.20 -7.88
CA ARG A 371 -2.98 17.84 -8.01
C ARG A 371 -2.28 17.22 -9.23
N ILE A 372 -2.44 17.86 -10.39
CA ILE A 372 -2.08 17.29 -11.70
C ILE A 372 -0.66 16.75 -11.74
N SER A 373 0.32 17.48 -11.21
CA SER A 373 1.70 17.00 -11.19
C SER A 373 1.88 15.67 -10.44
N LEU A 374 1.11 15.46 -9.38
CA LEU A 374 1.16 14.23 -8.58
C LEU A 374 0.38 13.10 -9.26
N LEU A 375 -0.80 13.41 -9.82
CA LEU A 375 -1.58 12.45 -10.60
C LEU A 375 -0.80 11.93 -11.81
N GLU A 376 -0.11 12.80 -12.55
CA GLU A 376 0.78 12.40 -13.66
C GLU A 376 1.91 11.46 -13.22
N GLY A 377 2.41 11.63 -12.00
CA GLY A 377 3.39 10.71 -11.42
C GLY A 377 2.80 9.34 -11.09
N LEU A 378 1.56 9.31 -10.61
CA LEU A 378 0.85 8.09 -10.24
C LEU A 378 0.24 7.38 -11.46
N ILE A 379 -0.51 8.12 -12.27
CA ILE A 379 -1.31 7.63 -13.41
C ILE A 379 -0.96 8.45 -14.67
N PRO A 380 0.16 8.20 -15.32
CA PRO A 380 0.64 9.02 -16.43
C PRO A 380 -0.30 9.05 -17.64
N GLU A 381 -1.13 8.01 -17.83
CA GLU A 381 -2.07 7.92 -18.95
C GLU A 381 -3.35 8.75 -18.76
N SER A 382 -3.65 9.18 -17.52
CA SER A 382 -4.88 9.93 -17.22
C SER A 382 -4.87 11.38 -17.74
N THR A 383 -3.74 11.85 -18.22
CA THR A 383 -3.54 13.24 -18.66
C THR A 383 -3.72 13.46 -20.17
N ASP A 384 -4.03 12.41 -20.92
CA ASP A 384 -4.28 12.49 -22.37
C ASP A 384 -5.77 12.80 -22.72
N HIS A 385 -6.53 13.44 -21.79
CA HIS A 385 -7.94 13.84 -21.98
C HIS A 385 -8.15 15.34 -22.01
#